data_e38cc03398a4466327892f4ffebdc61e
#
_entry.id   e38cc03398a4466327892f4ffebdc61e
#
_cell.length_a   1.000
_cell.length_b   1.000
_cell.length_c   1.000
_cell.angle_alpha   90.00
_cell.angle_beta   90.00
_cell.angle_gamma   90.00
#
_symmetry.space_group_name_H-M   'P 1'
#
loop_
_entity.id
_entity.type
_entity.pdbx_description
1 polymer ?
#
loop_
_entity_poly.entity_id
_entity_poly.type
_entity_poly.pdbx_seq_one_letter_code
_entity_poly.pdbx_strand_id
1 'polypeptide(L)'
;ANVEMAINALKAGAFEFIEKPFNQERLLNFVNRAVENINLKKINREFEGKLFYSYDLIGNSDNTQYIKEQIKKISISESRIFINGPTGSGKELIARKIHKQSKRQKGPFIIINGALLDNQKYELELFGEEKSNGSIFYGALEKATSGTLLIDEISEIPLETQSKILRVLIDQKFKRISGIHDVNV
;
A
#
# COMPACT_ATOMS: atom_id res chain seq x y z
N ALA A 1 -28.47 23.72 -13.42
CA ALA A 1 -28.16 23.29 -12.04
C ALA A 1 -26.95 24.08 -11.54
N ASN A 2 -26.94 24.45 -10.27
CA ASN A 2 -25.86 25.24 -9.70
C ASN A 2 -24.67 24.31 -9.39
N VAL A 3 -23.46 24.68 -9.81
CA VAL A 3 -22.21 23.93 -9.56
C VAL A 3 -22.04 23.63 -8.06
N GLU A 4 -22.47 24.51 -7.20
CA GLU A 4 -22.45 24.37 -5.75
C GLU A 4 -23.31 23.20 -5.26
N MET A 5 -24.48 22.99 -5.88
CA MET A 5 -25.37 21.86 -5.57
C MET A 5 -24.76 20.51 -5.98
N ALA A 6 -24.05 20.47 -7.13
CA ALA A 6 -23.32 19.29 -7.59
C ALA A 6 -22.19 18.93 -6.61
N ILE A 7 -21.40 19.92 -6.17
CA ILE A 7 -20.30 19.73 -5.21
C ILE A 7 -20.84 19.23 -3.87
N ASN A 8 -21.95 19.78 -3.39
CA ASN A 8 -22.56 19.36 -2.12
C ASN A 8 -23.12 17.95 -2.20
N ALA A 9 -23.71 17.54 -3.31
CA ALA A 9 -24.18 16.17 -3.53
C ALA A 9 -23.01 15.17 -3.52
N LEU A 10 -21.90 15.47 -4.20
CA LEU A 10 -20.71 14.62 -4.19
C LEU A 10 -20.07 14.51 -2.79
N LYS A 11 -20.02 15.63 -2.05
CA LYS A 11 -19.56 15.63 -0.64
C LYS A 11 -20.47 14.81 0.29
N ALA A 12 -21.78 14.78 -0.01
CA ALA A 12 -22.75 13.95 0.70
C ALA A 12 -22.71 12.46 0.34
N GLY A 13 -21.83 12.06 -0.60
CA GLY A 13 -21.63 10.66 -0.98
C GLY A 13 -22.33 10.23 -2.27
N ALA A 14 -22.87 11.14 -3.07
CA ALA A 14 -23.37 10.81 -4.39
C ALA A 14 -22.21 10.34 -5.29
N PHE A 15 -22.46 9.29 -6.08
CA PHE A 15 -21.46 8.75 -7.01
C PHE A 15 -21.19 9.70 -8.17
N GLU A 16 -22.25 10.33 -8.68
CA GLU A 16 -22.18 11.27 -9.80
C GLU A 16 -23.38 12.22 -9.78
N PHE A 17 -23.29 13.33 -10.48
CA PHE A 17 -24.34 14.31 -10.65
C PHE A 17 -24.75 14.40 -12.13
N ILE A 18 -26.06 14.32 -12.39
CA ILE A 18 -26.60 14.38 -13.75
C ILE A 18 -27.61 15.53 -13.84
N GLU A 19 -27.38 16.44 -14.77
CA GLU A 19 -28.25 17.56 -15.04
C GLU A 19 -29.38 17.19 -16.01
N LYS A 20 -30.59 17.65 -15.76
CA LYS A 20 -31.73 17.50 -16.65
C LYS A 20 -31.75 18.62 -17.70
N PRO A 21 -32.09 18.32 -18.97
CA PRO A 21 -32.42 17.02 -19.54
C PRO A 21 -31.18 16.15 -19.77
N PHE A 22 -31.28 14.85 -19.50
CA PHE A 22 -30.21 13.87 -19.75
C PHE A 22 -30.67 12.83 -20.77
N ASN A 23 -29.74 12.30 -21.56
CA ASN A 23 -30.01 11.20 -22.47
C ASN A 23 -29.84 9.85 -21.76
N GLN A 24 -30.53 8.82 -22.29
CA GLN A 24 -30.55 7.48 -21.73
C GLN A 24 -29.16 6.84 -21.71
N GLU A 25 -28.36 7.07 -22.74
CA GLU A 25 -27.01 6.51 -22.88
C GLU A 25 -26.08 7.01 -21.79
N ARG A 26 -26.11 8.32 -21.50
CA ARG A 26 -25.31 8.94 -20.46
C ARG A 26 -25.69 8.41 -19.05
N LEU A 27 -26.99 8.24 -18.80
CA LEU A 27 -27.47 7.66 -17.55
C LEU A 27 -26.99 6.22 -17.38
N LEU A 28 -27.11 5.39 -18.43
CA LEU A 28 -26.65 3.99 -18.39
C LEU A 28 -25.15 3.88 -18.16
N ASN A 29 -24.35 4.74 -18.77
CA ASN A 29 -22.90 4.78 -18.54
C ASN A 29 -22.56 5.09 -17.08
N PHE A 30 -23.22 6.04 -16.43
CA PHE A 30 -23.00 6.33 -15.02
C PHE A 30 -23.45 5.19 -14.11
N VAL A 31 -24.60 4.57 -14.39
CA VAL A 31 -25.07 3.40 -13.64
C VAL A 31 -24.09 2.23 -13.77
N ASN A 32 -23.63 1.91 -14.98
CA ASN A 32 -22.66 0.83 -15.20
C ASN A 32 -21.36 1.08 -14.44
N ARG A 33 -20.80 2.29 -14.48
CA ARG A 33 -19.61 2.67 -13.72
C ARG A 33 -19.81 2.56 -12.21
N ALA A 34 -21.00 2.95 -11.71
CA ALA A 34 -21.32 2.82 -10.29
C ALA A 34 -21.39 1.36 -9.85
N VAL A 35 -22.05 0.50 -10.64
CA VAL A 35 -22.15 -0.95 -10.38
C VAL A 35 -20.79 -1.61 -10.45
N GLU A 36 -19.96 -1.29 -11.44
CA GLU A 36 -18.59 -1.80 -11.55
C GLU A 36 -17.73 -1.41 -10.32
N ASN A 37 -17.82 -0.17 -9.89
CA ASN A 37 -17.10 0.30 -8.70
C ASN A 37 -17.55 -0.42 -7.42
N ILE A 38 -18.85 -0.68 -7.27
CA ILE A 38 -19.39 -1.46 -6.13
C ILE A 38 -18.88 -2.90 -6.19
N ASN A 39 -18.88 -3.53 -7.37
CA ASN A 39 -18.41 -4.90 -7.55
C ASN A 39 -16.90 -5.00 -7.24
N LEU A 40 -16.08 -4.07 -7.71
CA LEU A 40 -14.65 -4.02 -7.38
C LEU A 40 -14.41 -3.86 -5.87
N LYS A 41 -15.17 -2.99 -5.21
CA LYS A 41 -15.10 -2.82 -3.75
C LYS A 41 -15.54 -4.08 -3.00
N LYS A 42 -16.56 -4.80 -3.51
CA LYS A 42 -17.03 -6.06 -2.92
C LYS A 42 -15.98 -7.16 -3.07
N ILE A 43 -15.42 -7.32 -4.27
CA ILE A 43 -14.36 -8.27 -4.55
C ILE A 43 -13.14 -8.00 -3.66
N ASN A 44 -12.70 -6.75 -3.55
CA ASN A 44 -11.61 -6.38 -2.66
C ASN A 44 -11.91 -6.72 -1.20
N ARG A 45 -13.11 -6.44 -0.70
CA ARG A 45 -13.52 -6.81 0.67
C ARG A 45 -13.55 -8.33 0.89
N GLU A 46 -14.00 -9.10 -0.11
CA GLU A 46 -14.00 -10.56 -0.05
C GLU A 46 -12.56 -11.13 -0.05
N PHE A 47 -11.65 -10.55 -0.84
CA PHE A 47 -10.23 -10.89 -0.81
C PHE A 47 -9.59 -10.50 0.52
N GLU A 48 -9.84 -9.30 1.01
CA GLU A 48 -9.40 -8.86 2.33
C GLU A 48 -9.96 -9.77 3.42
N GLY A 49 -11.24 -10.12 3.39
CA GLY A 49 -11.87 -11.03 4.34
C GLY A 49 -11.25 -12.43 4.35
N LYS A 50 -10.98 -13.03 3.20
CA LYS A 50 -10.29 -14.32 3.09
C LYS A 50 -8.85 -14.25 3.59
N LEU A 51 -8.14 -13.15 3.35
CA LEU A 51 -6.82 -12.89 3.88
C LEU A 51 -6.88 -12.65 5.41
N PHE A 52 -7.94 -12.03 5.93
CA PHE A 52 -8.08 -11.68 7.35
C PHE A 52 -8.12 -12.89 8.27
N TYR A 53 -8.73 -14.01 7.86
CA TYR A 53 -8.77 -15.24 8.67
C TYR A 53 -7.43 -15.96 8.74
N SER A 54 -6.48 -15.63 7.87
CA SER A 54 -5.19 -16.32 7.71
C SER A 54 -4.04 -15.71 8.54
N TYR A 55 -4.21 -14.54 9.14
CA TYR A 55 -3.08 -13.80 9.75
C TYR A 55 -3.08 -13.75 11.28
N ASP A 56 -3.76 -14.65 11.95
CA ASP A 56 -3.66 -14.71 13.41
C ASP A 56 -2.45 -15.55 13.86
N LEU A 57 -1.65 -14.95 14.75
CA LEU A 57 -0.55 -15.64 15.40
C LEU A 57 -1.13 -16.62 16.43
N ILE A 58 -1.27 -17.88 16.00
CA ILE A 58 -1.85 -18.96 16.81
C ILE A 58 -0.74 -19.56 17.69
N GLY A 59 -1.02 -19.75 18.96
CA GLY A 59 -0.11 -20.38 19.92
C GLY A 59 -0.17 -19.75 21.29
N ASN A 60 0.14 -20.57 22.30
CA ASN A 60 0.12 -20.22 23.73
C ASN A 60 1.48 -20.44 24.42
N SER A 61 2.54 -20.77 23.66
CA SER A 61 3.88 -20.87 24.22
C SER A 61 4.38 -19.49 24.69
N ASP A 62 5.29 -19.48 25.67
CA ASP A 62 5.88 -18.26 26.23
C ASP A 62 6.48 -17.39 25.12
N ASN A 63 7.18 -17.99 24.15
CA ASN A 63 7.74 -17.28 23.01
C ASN A 63 6.65 -16.64 22.14
N THR A 64 5.53 -17.33 21.91
CA THR A 64 4.42 -16.77 21.14
C THR A 64 3.77 -15.59 21.88
N GLN A 65 3.58 -15.71 23.19
CA GLN A 65 3.03 -14.63 24.01
C GLN A 65 3.98 -13.42 24.02
N TYR A 66 5.27 -13.65 24.17
CA TYR A 66 6.28 -12.60 24.08
C TYR A 66 6.21 -11.85 22.74
N ILE A 67 6.15 -12.59 21.62
CA ILE A 67 6.02 -11.97 20.29
C ILE A 67 4.74 -11.16 20.18
N LYS A 68 3.60 -11.66 20.68
CA LYS A 68 2.32 -10.93 20.69
C LYS A 68 2.42 -9.61 21.47
N GLU A 69 3.11 -9.61 22.60
CA GLU A 69 3.35 -8.41 23.40
C GLU A 69 4.26 -7.42 22.69
N GLN A 70 5.36 -7.91 22.05
CA GLN A 70 6.23 -7.05 21.26
C GLN A 70 5.47 -6.39 20.11
N ILE A 71 4.63 -7.15 19.37
CA ILE A 71 3.80 -6.61 18.29
C ILE A 71 2.93 -5.46 18.81
N LYS A 72 2.24 -5.63 19.96
CA LYS A 72 1.40 -4.57 20.55
C LYS A 72 2.21 -3.31 20.85
N LYS A 73 3.40 -3.45 21.45
CA LYS A 73 4.27 -2.31 21.79
C LYS A 73 4.77 -1.59 20.54
N ILE A 74 5.23 -2.35 19.55
CA ILE A 74 5.84 -1.80 18.33
C ILE A 74 4.79 -1.16 17.41
N SER A 75 3.58 -1.72 17.35
CA SER A 75 2.51 -1.21 16.47
C SER A 75 2.07 0.22 16.78
N ILE A 76 2.25 0.68 18.00
CA ILE A 76 1.92 2.06 18.41
C ILE A 76 3.02 3.05 17.98
N SER A 77 4.25 2.54 17.81
CA SER A 77 5.40 3.32 17.38
C SER A 77 5.39 3.55 15.87
N GLU A 78 5.88 4.70 15.44
CA GLU A 78 6.15 4.98 14.01
C GLU A 78 7.58 4.63 13.60
N SER A 79 8.25 3.82 14.43
CA SER A 79 9.63 3.40 14.21
C SER A 79 9.74 2.40 13.06
N ARG A 80 10.89 2.39 12.42
CA ARG A 80 11.25 1.35 11.45
C ARG A 80 11.51 0.05 12.20
N ILE A 81 11.04 -1.06 11.64
CA ILE A 81 11.05 -2.37 12.30
C ILE A 81 11.89 -3.32 11.46
N PHE A 82 12.83 -3.99 12.09
CA PHE A 82 13.59 -5.07 11.50
C PHE A 82 13.13 -6.39 12.11
N ILE A 83 12.62 -7.31 11.26
CA ILE A 83 12.15 -8.63 11.65
C ILE A 83 13.19 -9.64 11.19
N ASN A 84 13.88 -10.29 12.13
CA ASN A 84 14.88 -11.30 11.84
C ASN A 84 14.37 -12.69 12.19
N GLY A 85 14.66 -13.65 11.32
CA GLY A 85 14.30 -15.05 11.51
C GLY A 85 14.54 -15.89 10.26
N PRO A 86 14.61 -17.23 10.38
CA PRO A 86 14.81 -18.09 9.24
C PRO A 86 13.66 -18.01 8.22
N THR A 87 13.91 -18.46 7.00
CA THR A 87 12.88 -18.55 5.96
C THR A 87 11.74 -19.46 6.45
N GLY A 88 10.48 -19.06 6.20
CA GLY A 88 9.30 -19.77 6.65
C GLY A 88 8.91 -19.55 8.12
N SER A 89 9.64 -18.73 8.91
CA SER A 89 9.33 -18.47 10.32
C SER A 89 8.12 -17.56 10.57
N GLY A 90 7.48 -17.03 9.51
CA GLY A 90 6.31 -16.18 9.63
C GLY A 90 6.62 -14.69 9.73
N LYS A 91 7.77 -14.22 9.23
CA LYS A 91 8.15 -12.79 9.21
C LYS A 91 7.05 -11.91 8.61
N GLU A 92 6.49 -12.31 7.47
CA GLU A 92 5.39 -11.59 6.81
C GLU A 92 4.14 -11.53 7.68
N LEU A 93 3.78 -12.63 8.37
CA LEU A 93 2.64 -12.69 9.28
C LEU A 93 2.79 -11.67 10.40
N ILE A 94 3.99 -11.56 10.99
CA ILE A 94 4.31 -10.58 12.02
C ILE A 94 4.17 -9.16 11.47
N ALA A 95 4.74 -8.87 10.29
CA ALA A 95 4.67 -7.55 9.67
C ALA A 95 3.21 -7.13 9.39
N ARG A 96 2.37 -8.04 8.85
CA ARG A 96 0.94 -7.80 8.65
C ARG A 96 0.19 -7.55 9.96
N LYS A 97 0.54 -8.29 11.02
CA LYS A 97 -0.07 -8.10 12.34
C LYS A 97 0.28 -6.74 12.93
N ILE A 98 1.54 -6.30 12.78
CA ILE A 98 2.01 -4.97 13.20
C ILE A 98 1.23 -3.90 12.43
N HIS A 99 1.14 -3.99 11.09
CA HIS A 99 0.37 -3.05 10.28
C HIS A 99 -1.09 -2.96 10.74
N LYS A 100 -1.75 -4.11 10.94
CA LYS A 100 -3.15 -4.19 11.36
C LYS A 100 -3.41 -3.53 12.72
N GLN A 101 -2.44 -3.52 13.61
CA GLN A 101 -2.54 -2.90 14.93
C GLN A 101 -1.97 -1.47 14.98
N SER A 102 -1.39 -0.99 13.88
CA SER A 102 -0.77 0.33 13.81
C SER A 102 -1.79 1.44 13.53
N LYS A 103 -1.36 2.69 13.70
CA LYS A 103 -2.12 3.87 13.26
C LYS A 103 -2.36 3.89 11.75
N ARG A 104 -1.53 3.16 10.98
CA ARG A 104 -1.56 3.09 9.51
C ARG A 104 -2.40 1.91 8.97
N GLN A 105 -3.16 1.23 9.82
CA GLN A 105 -3.97 0.05 9.46
C GLN A 105 -4.98 0.26 8.33
N LYS A 106 -5.37 1.51 8.07
CA LYS A 106 -6.28 1.88 6.98
C LYS A 106 -5.56 2.18 5.67
N GLY A 107 -4.24 2.33 5.72
CA GLY A 107 -3.39 2.58 4.56
C GLY A 107 -3.03 1.28 3.84
N PRO A 108 -2.36 1.38 2.71
CA PRO A 108 -1.93 0.22 1.95
C PRO A 108 -0.83 -0.58 2.69
N PHE A 109 -0.84 -1.90 2.50
CA PHE A 109 0.25 -2.78 2.89
C PHE A 109 0.91 -3.32 1.63
N ILE A 110 2.07 -2.80 1.30
CA ILE A 110 2.82 -3.13 0.10
C ILE A 110 3.97 -4.07 0.45
N ILE A 111 4.18 -5.10 -0.36
CA ILE A 111 5.28 -6.07 -0.18
C ILE A 111 6.19 -6.00 -1.39
N ILE A 112 7.48 -5.91 -1.14
CA ILE A 112 8.55 -6.17 -2.09
C ILE A 112 9.34 -7.38 -1.57
N ASN A 113 9.49 -8.40 -2.40
CA ASN A 113 10.32 -9.55 -2.07
C ASN A 113 11.61 -9.49 -2.90
N GLY A 114 12.74 -9.29 -2.22
CA GLY A 114 14.05 -9.19 -2.85
C GLY A 114 14.47 -10.45 -3.62
N ALA A 115 14.04 -11.62 -3.18
CA ALA A 115 14.41 -12.87 -3.86
C ALA A 115 13.63 -13.11 -5.18
N LEU A 116 12.53 -12.43 -5.39
CA LEU A 116 11.65 -12.62 -6.56
C LEU A 116 11.87 -11.59 -7.67
N LEU A 117 12.58 -10.52 -7.39
CA LEU A 117 12.82 -9.47 -8.38
C LEU A 117 14.07 -9.75 -9.21
N ASP A 118 13.98 -9.44 -10.49
CA ASP A 118 15.11 -9.44 -11.41
C ASP A 118 16.08 -8.30 -11.05
N ASN A 119 17.39 -8.56 -11.08
CA ASN A 119 18.44 -7.61 -10.67
C ASN A 119 18.32 -6.21 -11.33
N GLN A 120 17.74 -6.14 -12.51
CA GLN A 120 17.56 -4.88 -13.23
C GLN A 120 16.28 -4.12 -12.86
N LYS A 121 15.38 -4.73 -12.08
CA LYS A 121 14.05 -4.17 -11.78
C LYS A 121 13.89 -3.65 -10.37
N TYR A 122 14.84 -3.91 -9.46
CA TYR A 122 14.72 -3.46 -8.07
C TYR A 122 14.43 -1.96 -7.92
N GLU A 123 15.19 -1.16 -8.64
CA GLU A 123 15.04 0.29 -8.55
C GLU A 123 13.71 0.75 -9.14
N LEU A 124 13.32 0.18 -10.28
CA LEU A 124 12.04 0.49 -10.91
C LEU A 124 10.86 0.15 -9.99
N GLU A 125 10.86 -1.04 -9.40
CA GLU A 125 9.78 -1.47 -8.52
C GLU A 125 9.74 -0.70 -7.19
N LEU A 126 10.90 -0.30 -6.66
CA LEU A 126 10.98 0.46 -5.41
C LEU A 126 10.69 1.94 -5.60
N PHE A 127 11.39 2.58 -6.54
CA PHE A 127 11.38 4.05 -6.70
C PHE A 127 10.43 4.53 -7.79
N GLY A 128 10.05 3.65 -8.73
CA GLY A 128 9.27 4.05 -9.90
C GLY A 128 10.07 4.79 -10.94
N GLU A 129 9.41 5.22 -12.01
CA GLU A 129 10.03 5.87 -13.16
C GLU A 129 9.18 7.03 -13.66
N GLU A 130 9.82 8.09 -14.08
CA GLU A 130 9.21 9.19 -14.84
C GLU A 130 9.70 9.14 -16.28
N LYS A 131 8.83 8.73 -17.20
CA LYS A 131 9.19 8.58 -18.61
C LYS A 131 9.22 9.90 -19.33
N SER A 132 9.99 9.98 -20.40
CA SER A 132 10.14 11.19 -21.23
C SER A 132 8.83 11.70 -21.85
N ASN A 133 7.83 10.84 -21.99
CA ASN A 133 6.48 11.21 -22.44
C ASN A 133 5.58 11.77 -21.32
N GLY A 134 6.11 11.97 -20.10
CA GLY A 134 5.38 12.46 -18.94
C GLY A 134 4.55 11.39 -18.20
N SER A 135 4.56 10.14 -18.64
CA SER A 135 3.88 9.07 -17.88
C SER A 135 4.73 8.64 -16.68
N ILE A 136 4.05 8.39 -15.55
CA ILE A 136 4.68 8.01 -14.29
C ILE A 136 4.34 6.56 -13.96
N PHE A 137 5.37 5.76 -13.68
CA PHE A 137 5.24 4.48 -13.02
C PHE A 137 5.54 4.66 -11.53
N TYR A 138 4.53 4.47 -10.69
CA TYR A 138 4.65 4.61 -9.23
C TYR A 138 5.33 3.39 -8.63
N GLY A 139 6.42 3.63 -7.88
CA GLY A 139 7.13 2.57 -7.16
C GLY A 139 6.46 2.19 -5.84
N ALA A 140 6.99 1.13 -5.21
CA ALA A 140 6.44 0.61 -3.96
C ALA A 140 6.54 1.61 -2.79
N LEU A 141 7.60 2.41 -2.73
CA LEU A 141 7.76 3.46 -1.72
C LEU A 141 6.60 4.47 -1.77
N GLU A 142 6.25 4.92 -2.97
CA GLU A 142 5.16 5.88 -3.17
C GLU A 142 3.78 5.22 -2.97
N LYS A 143 3.59 4.00 -3.48
CA LYS A 143 2.36 3.22 -3.27
C LYS A 143 2.09 2.93 -1.79
N ALA A 144 3.14 2.85 -0.96
CA ALA A 144 3.02 2.60 0.47
C ALA A 144 2.79 3.86 1.30
N THR A 145 2.68 5.03 0.69
CA THR A 145 2.45 6.31 1.39
C THR A 145 1.24 6.22 2.31
N SER A 146 1.38 6.71 3.54
CA SER A 146 0.38 6.60 4.63
C SER A 146 0.04 5.16 5.04
N GLY A 147 0.79 4.17 4.56
CA GLY A 147 0.62 2.76 4.85
C GLY A 147 1.88 2.11 5.43
N THR A 148 2.18 0.91 4.97
CA THR A 148 3.36 0.13 5.39
C THR A 148 3.99 -0.53 4.18
N LEU A 149 5.30 -0.40 4.04
CA LEU A 149 6.12 -1.15 3.09
C LEU A 149 6.85 -2.26 3.83
N LEU A 150 6.65 -3.49 3.41
CA LEU A 150 7.46 -4.65 3.80
C LEU A 150 8.47 -4.94 2.70
N ILE A 151 9.74 -4.91 3.04
CA ILE A 151 10.83 -5.40 2.18
C ILE A 151 11.28 -6.73 2.75
N ASP A 152 10.85 -7.82 2.12
CA ASP A 152 11.25 -9.17 2.51
C ASP A 152 12.51 -9.58 1.77
N GLU A 153 13.33 -10.44 2.39
CA GLU A 153 14.63 -10.91 1.90
C GLU A 153 15.53 -9.75 1.40
N ILE A 154 15.69 -8.72 2.24
CA ILE A 154 16.46 -7.51 1.90
C ILE A 154 17.93 -7.81 1.55
N SER A 155 18.48 -8.92 2.06
CA SER A 155 19.83 -9.40 1.75
C SER A 155 20.03 -9.74 0.28
N GLU A 156 18.96 -10.10 -0.45
CA GLU A 156 19.00 -10.43 -1.87
C GLU A 156 19.03 -9.19 -2.78
N ILE A 157 18.68 -8.02 -2.21
CA ILE A 157 18.71 -6.75 -2.93
C ILE A 157 20.16 -6.27 -3.09
N PRO A 158 20.57 -5.78 -4.28
CA PRO A 158 21.91 -5.25 -4.48
C PRO A 158 22.29 -4.15 -3.49
N LEU A 159 23.53 -4.14 -3.00
CA LEU A 159 24.02 -3.20 -1.98
C LEU A 159 23.82 -1.73 -2.37
N GLU A 160 23.93 -1.42 -3.66
CA GLU A 160 23.65 -0.08 -4.17
C GLU A 160 22.22 0.34 -3.90
N THR A 161 21.26 -0.54 -4.19
CA THR A 161 19.83 -0.30 -3.95
C THR A 161 19.53 -0.25 -2.44
N GLN A 162 20.17 -1.11 -1.63
CA GLN A 162 20.05 -1.02 -0.17
C GLN A 162 20.52 0.34 0.37
N SER A 163 21.61 0.87 -0.19
CA SER A 163 22.14 2.20 0.17
C SER A 163 21.16 3.32 -0.20
N LYS A 164 20.47 3.20 -1.36
CA LYS A 164 19.42 4.14 -1.77
C LYS A 164 18.21 4.06 -0.83
N ILE A 165 17.78 2.84 -0.45
CA ILE A 165 16.71 2.64 0.53
C ILE A 165 17.08 3.31 1.86
N LEU A 166 18.29 3.12 2.35
CA LEU A 166 18.76 3.74 3.59
C LEU A 166 18.69 5.27 3.53
N ARG A 167 19.07 5.87 2.41
CA ARG A 167 18.92 7.32 2.19
C ARG A 167 17.46 7.76 2.29
N VAL A 168 16.54 7.04 1.64
CA VAL A 168 15.11 7.36 1.75
C VAL A 168 14.62 7.29 3.18
N LEU A 169 15.08 6.30 3.94
CA LEU A 169 14.75 6.19 5.36
C LEU A 169 15.25 7.37 6.20
N ILE A 170 16.38 7.97 5.85
CA ILE A 170 16.95 9.12 6.56
C ILE A 170 16.27 10.41 6.11
N ASP A 171 16.22 10.65 4.80
CA ASP A 171 15.83 11.92 4.21
C ASP A 171 14.30 12.05 4.06
N GLN A 172 13.57 10.94 4.18
CA GLN A 172 12.10 10.80 3.97
C GLN A 172 11.65 11.33 2.60
N LYS A 173 12.54 11.28 1.62
CA LYS A 173 12.27 11.66 0.25
C LYS A 173 13.19 10.92 -0.71
N PHE A 174 12.78 10.82 -1.96
CA PHE A 174 13.58 10.23 -3.04
C PHE A 174 13.18 10.84 -4.38
N LYS A 175 13.93 10.49 -5.44
CA LYS A 175 13.56 10.80 -6.82
C LYS A 175 13.23 9.51 -7.56
N ARG A 176 12.23 9.55 -8.42
CA ARG A 176 11.96 8.46 -9.37
C ARG A 176 13.11 8.32 -10.34
N ILE A 177 13.26 7.15 -10.94
CA ILE A 177 14.23 6.95 -12.04
C ILE A 177 13.88 7.95 -13.13
N SER A 178 14.89 8.62 -13.68
CA SER A 178 14.78 9.68 -14.68
C SER A 178 13.94 10.91 -14.23
N GLY A 179 13.43 10.93 -13.00
CA GLY A 179 12.68 12.05 -12.45
C GLY A 179 13.58 13.13 -11.87
N ILE A 180 13.09 14.37 -11.92
CA ILE A 180 13.80 15.55 -11.36
C ILE A 180 13.21 16.01 -10.02
N HIS A 181 11.96 15.65 -9.74
CA HIS A 181 11.23 16.10 -8.56
C HIS A 181 11.41 15.16 -7.38
N ASP A 182 11.52 15.75 -6.18
CA ASP A 182 11.52 14.99 -4.93
C ASP A 182 10.11 14.46 -4.63
N VAL A 183 10.02 13.19 -4.23
CA VAL A 183 8.81 12.53 -3.74
C VAL A 183 8.98 12.30 -2.25
N ASN A 184 8.06 12.80 -1.43
CA ASN A 184 8.05 12.60 0.01
C ASN A 184 7.34 11.28 0.38
N VAL A 185 7.81 10.57 1.40
CA VAL A 185 7.27 9.30 1.90
C VAL A 185 7.08 9.31 3.41
#